data_eb7e10afd272d0aa1413382bc437f399
#
_entry.id   eb7e10afd272d0aa1413382bc437f399
#
_cell.length_a   1.000
_cell.length_b   1.000
_cell.length_c   1.000
_cell.angle_alpha   90.00
_cell.angle_beta   90.00
_cell.angle_gamma   90.00
#
_symmetry.space_group_name_H-M   'P 1'
#
loop_
_entity.id
_entity.type
_entity.pdbx_description
1 polymer ?
#
loop_
_entity_poly.entity_id
_entity_poly.type
_entity_poly.pdbx_seq_one_letter_code
_entity_poly.pdbx_strand_id
1 'polypeptide(L)'
;MLAFVVACTAFVPLPQLRHAALPYGQRSPAGGIHASLPIDLTGKVAFVAGVADSSGYGWSIVKALTEAGATVTVGTWPPVLKMFEKSLSMGKLDEDLILSDGSKMTPPKIYPLDAMFDTPEDVPEDVATNKRYAGLKGFTISEVAEQVAEDYGKIDILVHSLANAPEVRSSLMQVSRSGYLAASSASAYSCVSLAQKFAPHMNAGGAICALSFIAAERVVPGYGGGMSSAKAQLESDMRVLSFELGRMYKIRINTISAGALKSRAASAIGGARGEKTYIEYCIDYQKANAPLERDLESEDVGVTAAFLCSPLAAGITGVNLYVDNGVRAMAAAIDSRSFEGYKWSYPFSMPGSE
;
A
#
# COMPACT_ATOMS: atom_id res chain seq x y z
N MET A 1 4.18 16.00 -53.99
CA MET A 1 2.76 16.30 -54.00
C MET A 1 2.03 14.94 -53.93
N LEU A 2 1.80 14.41 -52.72
CA LEU A 2 1.04 13.16 -52.51
C LEU A 2 -0.25 13.53 -51.79
N ALA A 3 -1.36 13.34 -52.46
CA ALA A 3 -2.69 13.56 -51.94
C ALA A 3 -3.12 12.34 -51.10
N PHE A 4 -3.41 12.54 -49.83
CA PHE A 4 -4.09 11.55 -48.97
C PHE A 4 -5.59 11.61 -49.28
N VAL A 5 -6.13 10.52 -49.83
CA VAL A 5 -7.55 10.30 -49.99
C VAL A 5 -8.09 9.75 -48.64
N VAL A 6 -8.87 10.56 -47.94
CA VAL A 6 -9.63 10.10 -46.79
C VAL A 6 -10.89 9.41 -47.31
N ALA A 7 -10.95 8.09 -47.17
CA ALA A 7 -12.17 7.31 -47.45
C ALA A 7 -13.16 7.52 -46.29
N CYS A 8 -14.25 8.23 -46.53
CA CYS A 8 -15.40 8.31 -45.67
C CYS A 8 -16.14 6.97 -45.72
N THR A 9 -15.99 6.10 -44.71
CA THR A 9 -16.84 4.93 -44.53
C THR A 9 -18.15 5.32 -43.92
N ALA A 10 -19.25 5.00 -44.61
CA ALA A 10 -20.60 5.24 -44.20
C ALA A 10 -20.91 4.55 -42.86
N PHE A 11 -21.45 5.31 -41.94
CA PHE A 11 -21.95 4.85 -40.65
C PHE A 11 -23.23 4.01 -40.90
N VAL A 12 -23.14 2.69 -40.66
CA VAL A 12 -24.31 1.82 -40.61
C VAL A 12 -24.85 1.86 -39.17
N PRO A 13 -26.08 2.31 -38.93
CA PRO A 13 -26.65 2.30 -37.58
C PRO A 13 -26.86 0.86 -37.12
N LEU A 14 -26.21 0.51 -36.01
CA LEU A 14 -26.46 -0.75 -35.30
C LEU A 14 -27.91 -0.76 -34.72
N PRO A 15 -28.61 -1.89 -34.73
CA PRO A 15 -29.92 -1.97 -34.12
C PRO A 15 -29.84 -1.69 -32.62
N GLN A 16 -30.77 -0.84 -32.14
CA GLN A 16 -30.90 -0.52 -30.72
C GLN A 16 -31.22 -1.80 -29.93
N LEU A 17 -30.21 -2.36 -29.30
CA LEU A 17 -30.42 -3.33 -28.22
C LEU A 17 -31.04 -2.55 -27.05
N ARG A 18 -32.34 -2.80 -26.80
CA ARG A 18 -32.98 -2.35 -25.56
C ARG A 18 -32.34 -3.11 -24.41
N HIS A 19 -31.34 -2.52 -23.79
CA HIS A 19 -30.86 -2.94 -22.49
C HIS A 19 -31.97 -2.61 -21.48
N ALA A 20 -32.59 -3.65 -20.92
CA ALA A 20 -33.36 -3.49 -19.70
C ALA A 20 -32.41 -2.99 -18.65
N ALA A 21 -32.61 -1.75 -18.20
CA ALA A 21 -31.90 -1.19 -17.08
C ALA A 21 -32.21 -2.06 -15.86
N LEU A 22 -31.22 -2.80 -15.38
CA LEU A 22 -31.28 -3.39 -14.06
C LEU A 22 -31.26 -2.22 -13.06
N PRO A 23 -32.18 -2.19 -12.09
CA PRO A 23 -32.21 -1.12 -11.10
C PRO A 23 -30.93 -1.18 -10.26
N TYR A 24 -30.07 -0.21 -10.46
CA TYR A 24 -28.93 0.07 -9.58
C TYR A 24 -29.50 0.69 -8.31
N GLY A 25 -29.67 -0.11 -7.26
CA GLY A 25 -30.25 0.42 -6.03
C GLY A 25 -30.90 -0.59 -5.10
N GLN A 26 -30.38 -1.80 -5.02
CA GLN A 26 -30.57 -2.62 -3.84
C GLN A 26 -29.20 -2.96 -3.28
N ARG A 27 -28.92 -2.43 -2.09
CA ARG A 27 -27.82 -2.94 -1.27
C ARG A 27 -28.07 -4.44 -1.13
N SER A 28 -27.24 -5.24 -1.78
CA SER A 28 -27.13 -6.65 -1.40
C SER A 28 -26.72 -6.66 0.06
N PRO A 29 -27.38 -7.45 0.91
CA PRO A 29 -26.84 -7.71 2.23
C PRO A 29 -25.42 -8.25 2.02
N ALA A 30 -24.50 -7.89 2.87
CA ALA A 30 -23.08 -8.20 2.82
C ALA A 30 -22.82 -9.70 2.56
N GLY A 31 -22.91 -10.09 1.31
CA GLY A 31 -22.47 -11.33 0.74
C GLY A 31 -21.47 -10.95 -0.31
N GLY A 32 -20.19 -10.90 0.07
CA GLY A 32 -19.10 -10.66 -0.85
C GLY A 32 -19.24 -11.61 -2.03
N ILE A 33 -19.12 -11.10 -3.25
CA ILE A 33 -18.93 -11.94 -4.42
C ILE A 33 -17.56 -12.59 -4.21
N HIS A 34 -17.53 -13.74 -3.58
CA HIS A 34 -16.35 -14.58 -3.57
C HIS A 34 -16.19 -15.12 -4.99
N ALA A 35 -15.47 -14.37 -5.81
CA ALA A 35 -15.03 -14.88 -7.10
C ALA A 35 -14.19 -16.14 -6.84
N SER A 36 -14.59 -17.25 -7.43
CA SER A 36 -14.05 -18.59 -7.18
C SER A 36 -12.72 -18.88 -7.89
N LEU A 37 -11.79 -17.97 -7.89
CA LEU A 37 -10.37 -18.26 -8.02
C LEU A 37 -9.76 -18.03 -6.64
N PRO A 38 -9.79 -19.00 -5.74
CA PRO A 38 -9.25 -18.81 -4.41
C PRO A 38 -7.75 -18.55 -4.51
N ILE A 39 -7.32 -17.41 -3.95
CA ILE A 39 -5.91 -17.20 -3.71
C ILE A 39 -5.53 -18.21 -2.62
N ASP A 40 -4.73 -19.20 -2.97
CA ASP A 40 -4.24 -20.20 -2.04
C ASP A 40 -2.74 -19.96 -1.76
N LEU A 41 -2.46 -19.58 -0.53
CA LEU A 41 -1.11 -19.37 0.01
C LEU A 41 -0.80 -20.37 1.15
N THR A 42 -1.53 -21.48 1.21
CA THR A 42 -1.31 -22.53 2.20
C THR A 42 0.15 -23.01 2.15
N GLY A 43 0.78 -23.06 3.33
CA GLY A 43 2.19 -23.42 3.47
C GLY A 43 3.20 -22.35 3.06
N LYS A 44 2.73 -21.15 2.68
CA LYS A 44 3.58 -19.99 2.42
C LYS A 44 3.86 -19.22 3.70
N VAL A 45 5.06 -18.65 3.78
CA VAL A 45 5.45 -17.77 4.89
C VAL A 45 5.62 -16.34 4.37
N ALA A 46 5.02 -15.40 5.07
CA ALA A 46 5.04 -13.98 4.73
C ALA A 46 5.62 -13.14 5.87
N PHE A 47 6.48 -12.18 5.52
CA PHE A 47 6.94 -11.13 6.43
C PHE A 47 6.41 -9.77 5.95
N VAL A 48 5.67 -9.06 6.80
CA VAL A 48 5.11 -7.73 6.52
C VAL A 48 5.84 -6.68 7.36
N ALA A 49 6.72 -5.91 6.73
CA ALA A 49 7.46 -4.83 7.38
C ALA A 49 6.59 -3.57 7.48
N GLY A 50 6.47 -3.00 8.69
CA GLY A 50 5.78 -1.72 8.91
C GLY A 50 4.37 -1.86 9.46
N VAL A 51 4.12 -2.84 10.31
CA VAL A 51 2.85 -2.99 11.02
C VAL A 51 3.00 -2.51 12.46
N ALA A 52 2.18 -1.55 12.88
CA ALA A 52 2.23 -0.97 14.22
C ALA A 52 0.85 -0.79 14.89
N ASP A 53 -0.19 -1.03 14.13
CA ASP A 53 -1.61 -1.00 14.56
C ASP A 53 -2.50 -1.67 13.50
N SER A 54 -3.81 -1.70 13.75
CA SER A 54 -4.82 -2.30 12.87
C SER A 54 -5.42 -1.34 11.84
N SER A 55 -5.00 -0.07 11.81
CA SER A 55 -5.66 0.96 11.00
C SER A 55 -5.03 1.22 9.63
N GLY A 56 -3.90 0.59 9.34
CA GLY A 56 -3.14 0.83 8.11
C GLY A 56 -3.21 -0.31 7.10
N TYR A 57 -2.77 -0.02 5.89
CA TYR A 57 -2.68 -1.02 4.81
C TYR A 57 -1.87 -2.26 5.18
N GLY A 58 -0.80 -2.10 6.00
CA GLY A 58 0.00 -3.25 6.47
C GLY A 58 -0.84 -4.29 7.19
N TRP A 59 -1.78 -3.87 8.04
CA TRP A 59 -2.67 -4.80 8.74
C TRP A 59 -3.67 -5.50 7.81
N SER A 60 -4.26 -4.77 6.87
CA SER A 60 -5.17 -5.38 5.89
C SER A 60 -4.45 -6.39 5.00
N ILE A 61 -3.17 -6.14 4.68
CA ILE A 61 -2.33 -7.11 3.97
C ILE A 61 -2.07 -8.34 4.85
N VAL A 62 -1.79 -8.17 6.15
CA VAL A 62 -1.67 -9.29 7.10
C VAL A 62 -2.94 -10.15 7.09
N LYS A 63 -4.11 -9.53 7.19
CA LYS A 63 -5.40 -10.25 7.15
C LYS A 63 -5.58 -11.01 5.84
N ALA A 64 -5.43 -10.33 4.70
CA ALA A 64 -5.64 -10.95 3.39
C ALA A 64 -4.69 -12.11 3.10
N LEU A 65 -3.41 -12.00 3.51
CA LEU A 65 -2.46 -13.11 3.38
C LEU A 65 -2.81 -14.27 4.32
N THR A 66 -3.28 -13.98 5.54
CA THR A 66 -3.74 -15.01 6.49
C THR A 66 -5.00 -15.70 5.99
N GLU A 67 -5.98 -14.97 5.47
CA GLU A 67 -7.19 -15.53 4.85
C GLU A 67 -6.87 -16.43 3.66
N ALA A 68 -5.84 -16.08 2.90
CA ALA A 68 -5.32 -16.92 1.82
C ALA A 68 -4.53 -18.16 2.30
N GLY A 69 -4.35 -18.36 3.61
CA GLY A 69 -3.72 -19.53 4.20
C GLY A 69 -2.22 -19.37 4.49
N ALA A 70 -1.62 -18.19 4.33
CA ALA A 70 -0.22 -17.96 4.66
C ALA A 70 0.02 -17.88 6.17
N THR A 71 1.19 -18.34 6.61
CA THR A 71 1.74 -17.99 7.93
C THR A 71 2.35 -16.60 7.84
N VAL A 72 1.77 -15.64 8.58
CA VAL A 72 2.18 -14.23 8.50
C VAL A 72 2.92 -13.80 9.75
N THR A 73 4.02 -13.09 9.56
CA THR A 73 4.80 -12.42 10.62
C THR A 73 4.98 -10.95 10.29
N VAL A 74 5.25 -10.12 11.29
CA VAL A 74 5.30 -8.66 11.10
C VAL A 74 6.56 -8.04 11.69
N GLY A 75 7.06 -7.00 11.02
CA GLY A 75 8.08 -6.10 11.53
C GLY A 75 7.48 -4.81 12.07
N THR A 76 7.75 -4.50 13.34
CA THR A 76 7.20 -3.33 14.03
C THR A 76 8.31 -2.41 14.52
N TRP A 77 8.18 -1.12 14.25
CA TRP A 77 9.13 -0.10 14.70
C TRP A 77 9.28 -0.08 16.24
N PRO A 78 10.49 -0.20 16.79
CA PRO A 78 10.74 -0.34 18.21
C PRO A 78 10.04 0.69 19.11
N PRO A 79 9.97 1.98 18.77
CA PRO A 79 9.28 2.96 19.60
C PRO A 79 7.79 2.72 19.86
N VAL A 80 7.12 1.95 19.00
CA VAL A 80 5.67 1.64 19.14
C VAL A 80 5.41 0.16 19.45
N LEU A 81 6.43 -0.68 19.40
CA LEU A 81 6.35 -2.13 19.60
C LEU A 81 5.59 -2.51 20.87
N LYS A 82 6.05 -2.04 22.04
CA LYS A 82 5.43 -2.37 23.35
C LYS A 82 3.97 -1.97 23.44
N MET A 83 3.59 -0.88 22.74
CA MET A 83 2.20 -0.43 22.73
C MET A 83 1.34 -1.35 21.85
N PHE A 84 1.87 -1.78 20.71
CA PHE A 84 1.18 -2.70 19.81
C PHE A 84 1.00 -4.08 20.46
N GLU A 85 2.06 -4.67 21.01
CA GLU A 85 2.01 -5.93 21.76
C GLU A 85 1.00 -5.89 22.92
N LYS A 86 1.02 -4.77 23.70
CA LYS A 86 0.07 -4.56 24.78
C LYS A 86 -1.38 -4.49 24.27
N SER A 87 -1.62 -3.85 23.13
CA SER A 87 -2.96 -3.75 22.55
C SER A 87 -3.48 -5.12 22.13
N LEU A 88 -2.64 -5.97 21.55
CA LEU A 88 -2.97 -7.36 21.22
C LEU A 88 -3.22 -8.20 22.46
N SER A 89 -2.32 -8.16 23.46
CA SER A 89 -2.43 -8.96 24.68
C SER A 89 -3.62 -8.59 25.55
N MET A 90 -4.07 -7.32 25.49
CA MET A 90 -5.26 -6.83 26.22
C MET A 90 -6.57 -7.05 25.47
N GLY A 91 -6.56 -7.68 24.30
CA GLY A 91 -7.75 -7.90 23.48
C GLY A 91 -8.34 -6.65 22.85
N LYS A 92 -7.59 -5.53 22.82
CA LYS A 92 -8.08 -4.27 22.22
C LYS A 92 -8.22 -4.35 20.70
N LEU A 93 -7.58 -5.33 20.08
CA LEU A 93 -7.59 -5.58 18.64
C LEU A 93 -8.35 -6.88 18.30
N ASP A 94 -9.15 -7.41 19.21
CA ASP A 94 -9.86 -8.68 19.02
C ASP A 94 -10.83 -8.65 17.84
N GLU A 95 -11.50 -7.52 17.62
CA GLU A 95 -12.37 -7.31 16.46
C GLU A 95 -11.58 -7.23 15.16
N ASP A 96 -10.39 -6.62 15.21
CA ASP A 96 -9.50 -6.50 14.05
C ASP A 96 -8.85 -7.85 13.65
N LEU A 97 -8.88 -8.83 14.55
CA LEU A 97 -8.41 -10.20 14.29
C LEU A 97 -9.49 -11.07 13.60
N ILE A 98 -10.72 -10.61 13.49
CA ILE A 98 -11.78 -11.37 12.80
C ILE A 98 -11.56 -11.30 11.29
N LEU A 99 -11.53 -12.47 10.66
CA LEU A 99 -11.39 -12.64 9.22
C LEU A 99 -12.74 -12.50 8.51
N SER A 100 -12.75 -12.46 7.19
CA SER A 100 -13.97 -12.28 6.39
C SER A 100 -14.99 -13.42 6.55
N ASP A 101 -14.52 -14.63 6.87
CA ASP A 101 -15.35 -15.80 7.15
C ASP A 101 -15.89 -15.85 8.59
N GLY A 102 -15.57 -14.84 9.43
CA GLY A 102 -15.94 -14.76 10.83
C GLY A 102 -15.02 -15.52 11.79
N SER A 103 -14.03 -16.24 11.29
CA SER A 103 -13.02 -16.88 12.13
C SER A 103 -12.06 -15.85 12.72
N LYS A 104 -11.43 -16.18 13.85
CA LYS A 104 -10.42 -15.32 14.48
C LYS A 104 -9.02 -15.81 14.15
N MET A 105 -8.23 -14.98 13.48
CA MET A 105 -6.84 -15.32 13.20
C MET A 105 -5.98 -15.29 14.47
N THR A 106 -4.95 -16.12 14.51
CA THR A 106 -3.91 -16.02 15.54
C THR A 106 -3.11 -14.73 15.31
N PRO A 107 -2.84 -13.93 16.36
CA PRO A 107 -1.97 -12.78 16.22
C PRO A 107 -0.62 -13.15 15.62
N PRO A 108 -0.11 -12.37 14.65
CA PRO A 108 1.16 -12.65 14.00
C PRO A 108 2.32 -12.54 14.99
N LYS A 109 3.39 -13.32 14.78
CA LYS A 109 4.65 -13.12 15.49
C LYS A 109 5.23 -11.76 15.10
N ILE A 110 5.65 -10.98 16.10
CA ILE A 110 6.15 -9.62 15.92
C ILE A 110 7.66 -9.63 16.10
N TYR A 111 8.38 -9.03 15.16
CA TYR A 111 9.80 -8.72 15.24
C TYR A 111 9.99 -7.22 15.41
N PRO A 112 10.88 -6.75 16.31
CA PRO A 112 11.30 -5.36 16.30
C PRO A 112 12.04 -5.07 14.99
N LEU A 113 11.64 -4.04 14.25
CA LEU A 113 12.28 -3.65 12.99
C LEU A 113 12.39 -2.14 12.89
N ASP A 114 13.62 -1.63 12.89
CA ASP A 114 13.91 -0.27 12.45
C ASP A 114 14.61 -0.28 11.10
N ALA A 115 13.84 -0.01 10.05
CA ALA A 115 14.33 -0.05 8.68
C ALA A 115 15.22 1.18 8.29
N MET A 116 15.62 1.96 9.27
CA MET A 116 16.65 2.98 9.08
C MET A 116 18.07 2.40 9.20
N PHE A 117 18.22 1.17 9.72
CA PHE A 117 19.52 0.54 9.97
C PHE A 117 19.60 -0.82 9.25
N ASP A 118 20.59 -0.96 8.37
CA ASP A 118 20.79 -2.18 7.60
C ASP A 118 21.42 -3.29 8.45
N THR A 119 22.40 -2.91 9.30
CA THR A 119 23.17 -3.80 10.18
C THR A 119 23.34 -3.19 11.56
N PRO A 120 23.75 -3.95 12.59
CA PRO A 120 24.01 -3.40 13.93
C PRO A 120 25.08 -2.29 13.96
N GLU A 121 26.03 -2.32 13.04
CA GLU A 121 27.11 -1.33 12.93
C GLU A 121 26.60 0.03 12.47
N ASP A 122 25.40 0.07 11.81
CA ASP A 122 24.78 1.30 11.34
C ASP A 122 24.01 2.04 12.44
N VAL A 123 23.83 1.41 13.62
CA VAL A 123 23.02 1.95 14.70
C VAL A 123 23.79 3.01 15.49
N PRO A 124 23.36 4.27 15.50
CA PRO A 124 24.02 5.32 16.28
C PRO A 124 23.93 5.06 17.80
N GLU A 125 24.89 5.53 18.56
CA GLU A 125 24.98 5.30 20.01
C GLU A 125 23.76 5.86 20.78
N ASP A 126 23.23 6.99 20.37
CA ASP A 126 22.05 7.60 20.95
C ASP A 126 20.76 6.77 20.72
N VAL A 127 20.69 6.01 19.64
CA VAL A 127 19.62 5.04 19.38
C VAL A 127 19.86 3.78 20.20
N ALA A 128 21.07 3.23 20.17
CA ALA A 128 21.40 1.99 20.90
C ALA A 128 21.19 2.14 22.42
N THR A 129 21.45 3.31 22.98
CA THR A 129 21.24 3.63 24.41
C THR A 129 19.84 4.11 24.74
N ASN A 130 18.97 4.30 23.76
CA ASN A 130 17.60 4.78 23.98
C ASN A 130 16.75 3.69 24.67
N LYS A 131 16.07 4.07 25.75
CA LYS A 131 15.23 3.18 26.54
C LYS A 131 14.12 2.46 25.74
N ARG A 132 13.74 2.95 24.57
CA ARG A 132 12.75 2.31 23.68
C ARG A 132 13.35 1.14 22.90
N TYR A 133 14.67 1.11 22.75
CA TYR A 133 15.43 0.03 22.12
C TYR A 133 16.07 -0.89 23.13
N ALA A 134 16.16 -0.45 24.39
CA ALA A 134 16.80 -1.22 25.46
C ALA A 134 16.17 -2.60 25.65
N GLY A 135 17.00 -3.64 25.63
CA GLY A 135 16.60 -5.03 25.84
C GLY A 135 16.01 -5.73 24.60
N LEU A 136 15.94 -5.05 23.44
CA LEU A 136 15.59 -5.73 22.18
C LEU A 136 16.79 -6.56 21.69
N LYS A 137 16.47 -7.76 21.19
CA LYS A 137 17.45 -8.62 20.55
C LYS A 137 17.30 -8.51 19.04
N GLY A 138 18.11 -7.65 18.44
CA GLY A 138 18.07 -7.38 17.02
C GLY A 138 16.85 -6.53 16.61
N PHE A 139 17.10 -5.52 15.83
CA PHE A 139 16.04 -4.67 15.26
C PHE A 139 16.48 -4.05 13.91
N THR A 140 17.69 -4.37 13.46
CA THR A 140 18.19 -3.96 12.14
C THR A 140 17.63 -4.92 11.06
N ILE A 141 17.67 -4.48 9.82
CA ILE A 141 17.13 -5.27 8.72
C ILE A 141 17.82 -6.64 8.60
N SER A 142 19.17 -6.69 8.74
CA SER A 142 19.91 -7.95 8.66
C SER A 142 19.56 -8.91 9.80
N GLU A 143 19.53 -8.41 11.04
CA GLU A 143 19.20 -9.22 12.21
C GLU A 143 17.78 -9.79 12.13
N VAL A 144 16.81 -8.99 11.65
CA VAL A 144 15.43 -9.46 11.49
C VAL A 144 15.32 -10.49 10.37
N ALA A 145 16.03 -10.31 9.26
CA ALA A 145 16.03 -11.29 8.19
C ALA A 145 16.60 -12.66 8.66
N GLU A 146 17.68 -12.63 9.44
CA GLU A 146 18.28 -13.83 10.05
C GLU A 146 17.32 -14.48 11.05
N GLN A 147 16.72 -13.71 11.98
CA GLN A 147 15.76 -14.24 12.96
C GLN A 147 14.53 -14.88 12.31
N VAL A 148 14.00 -14.26 11.25
CA VAL A 148 12.87 -14.83 10.51
C VAL A 148 13.28 -16.12 9.81
N ALA A 149 14.50 -16.17 9.24
CA ALA A 149 15.03 -17.36 8.61
C ALA A 149 15.31 -18.48 9.63
N GLU A 150 15.77 -18.17 10.85
CA GLU A 150 15.95 -19.13 11.93
C GLU A 150 14.61 -19.74 12.37
N ASP A 151 13.56 -18.91 12.47
CA ASP A 151 12.25 -19.36 12.95
C ASP A 151 11.44 -20.15 11.92
N TYR A 152 11.53 -19.79 10.64
CA TYR A 152 10.64 -20.31 9.58
C TYR A 152 11.39 -20.93 8.39
N GLY A 153 12.71 -20.86 8.35
CA GLY A 153 13.48 -21.22 7.17
C GLY A 153 13.32 -20.15 6.08
N LYS A 154 13.10 -20.60 4.84
CA LYS A 154 12.85 -19.66 3.73
C LYS A 154 11.43 -19.16 3.73
N ILE A 155 11.28 -17.85 3.50
CA ILE A 155 9.98 -17.20 3.32
C ILE A 155 9.61 -17.11 1.83
N ASP A 156 8.34 -16.88 1.54
CA ASP A 156 7.81 -16.77 0.18
C ASP A 156 7.41 -15.33 -0.17
N ILE A 157 7.02 -14.56 0.82
CA ILE A 157 6.44 -13.23 0.62
C ILE A 157 7.11 -12.23 1.56
N LEU A 158 7.54 -11.10 0.97
CA LEU A 158 8.01 -9.92 1.70
C LEU A 158 7.14 -8.72 1.32
N VAL A 159 6.62 -8.02 2.32
CA VAL A 159 5.84 -6.79 2.10
C VAL A 159 6.54 -5.60 2.74
N HIS A 160 6.76 -4.54 1.96
CA HIS A 160 7.26 -3.26 2.41
C HIS A 160 6.10 -2.27 2.57
N SER A 161 5.63 -2.10 3.82
CA SER A 161 4.57 -1.15 4.21
C SER A 161 5.14 -0.05 5.12
N LEU A 162 6.26 0.53 4.70
CA LEU A 162 7.02 1.53 5.45
C LEU A 162 7.00 2.89 4.76
N ALA A 163 6.85 3.94 5.53
CA ALA A 163 7.07 5.31 5.10
C ALA A 163 7.31 6.21 6.31
N ASN A 164 8.32 7.05 6.23
CA ASN A 164 8.56 8.09 7.23
C ASN A 164 9.27 9.29 6.57
N ALA A 165 8.90 10.50 6.99
CA ALA A 165 9.59 11.73 6.66
C ALA A 165 9.51 12.67 7.87
N PRO A 166 10.62 12.94 8.55
CA PRO A 166 10.65 13.81 9.74
C PRO A 166 10.06 15.20 9.47
N GLU A 167 10.26 15.71 8.25
CA GLU A 167 9.82 17.04 7.82
C GLU A 167 8.63 16.99 6.85
N VAL A 168 7.74 15.99 6.96
CA VAL A 168 6.62 15.78 6.03
C VAL A 168 5.71 17.01 5.87
N ARG A 169 5.69 17.92 6.85
CA ARG A 169 4.91 19.17 6.79
C ARG A 169 5.62 20.31 6.05
N SER A 170 6.91 20.18 5.77
CA SER A 170 7.69 21.18 5.05
C SER A 170 7.44 21.06 3.55
N SER A 171 7.28 22.20 2.87
CA SER A 171 7.28 22.21 1.41
C SER A 171 8.63 21.77 0.85
N LEU A 172 8.67 21.35 -0.41
CA LEU A 172 9.93 20.95 -1.05
C LEU A 172 10.95 22.12 -1.09
N MET A 173 10.47 23.37 -1.11
CA MET A 173 11.32 24.56 -1.07
C MET A 173 11.91 24.86 0.33
N GLN A 174 11.41 24.19 1.36
CA GLN A 174 11.79 24.45 2.77
C GLN A 174 12.40 23.24 3.47
N VAL A 175 12.22 22.03 2.90
CA VAL A 175 12.78 20.79 3.48
C VAL A 175 14.30 20.90 3.55
N SER A 176 14.87 20.50 4.68
CA SER A 176 16.32 20.43 4.84
C SER A 176 16.91 19.24 4.04
N ARG A 177 18.20 19.29 3.73
CA ARG A 177 18.91 18.16 3.11
C ARG A 177 18.80 16.90 3.98
N SER A 178 18.96 17.03 5.28
CA SER A 178 18.84 15.90 6.21
C SER A 178 17.44 15.32 6.25
N GLY A 179 16.39 16.16 6.30
CA GLY A 179 15.00 15.71 6.25
C GLY A 179 14.65 15.03 4.94
N TYR A 180 15.10 15.58 3.81
CA TYR A 180 14.91 14.97 2.48
C TYR A 180 15.59 13.59 2.38
N LEU A 181 16.85 13.48 2.81
CA LEU A 181 17.59 12.21 2.79
C LEU A 181 16.99 11.19 3.76
N ALA A 182 16.49 11.61 4.92
CA ALA A 182 15.80 10.74 5.86
C ALA A 182 14.49 10.18 5.26
N ALA A 183 13.72 11.00 4.53
CA ALA A 183 12.53 10.52 3.82
C ALA A 183 12.88 9.49 2.73
N SER A 184 13.92 9.74 1.95
CA SER A 184 14.44 8.83 0.92
C SER A 184 14.92 7.51 1.54
N SER A 185 15.69 7.56 2.63
CA SER A 185 16.19 6.39 3.35
C SER A 185 15.06 5.53 3.89
N ALA A 186 14.14 6.12 4.69
CA ALA A 186 13.08 5.38 5.36
C ALA A 186 11.98 4.88 4.44
N SER A 187 11.70 5.57 3.32
CA SER A 187 10.51 5.30 2.51
C SER A 187 10.80 4.70 1.13
N ALA A 188 12.07 4.68 0.72
CA ALA A 188 12.49 4.09 -0.54
C ALA A 188 13.65 3.10 -0.36
N TYR A 189 14.81 3.57 0.12
CA TYR A 189 16.00 2.71 0.26
C TYR A 189 15.75 1.53 1.18
N SER A 190 14.94 1.68 2.22
CA SER A 190 14.55 0.57 3.10
C SER A 190 13.95 -0.63 2.34
N CYS A 191 13.27 -0.41 1.20
CA CYS A 191 12.80 -1.49 0.34
C CYS A 191 13.96 -2.21 -0.34
N VAL A 192 14.96 -1.46 -0.79
CA VAL A 192 16.19 -2.04 -1.39
C VAL A 192 16.93 -2.86 -0.34
N SER A 193 17.14 -2.33 0.85
CA SER A 193 17.83 -3.03 1.94
C SER A 193 17.07 -4.28 2.39
N LEU A 194 15.75 -4.20 2.58
CA LEU A 194 14.92 -5.38 2.87
C LEU A 194 15.05 -6.43 1.77
N ALA A 195 14.98 -6.04 0.50
CA ALA A 195 15.16 -6.97 -0.61
C ALA A 195 16.55 -7.64 -0.60
N GLN A 196 17.62 -6.86 -0.34
CA GLN A 196 18.99 -7.39 -0.25
C GLN A 196 19.17 -8.41 0.88
N LYS A 197 18.60 -8.12 2.06
CA LYS A 197 18.79 -8.98 3.24
C LYS A 197 17.85 -10.18 3.24
N PHE A 198 16.61 -10.04 2.74
CA PHE A 198 15.65 -11.14 2.71
C PHE A 198 15.75 -12.05 1.48
N ALA A 199 16.17 -11.56 0.30
CA ALA A 199 16.17 -12.38 -0.92
C ALA A 199 16.99 -13.69 -0.80
N PRO A 200 18.15 -13.74 -0.11
CA PRO A 200 18.87 -15.00 0.13
C PRO A 200 18.03 -16.01 0.94
N HIS A 201 17.13 -15.54 1.78
CA HIS A 201 16.24 -16.30 2.65
C HIS A 201 14.83 -16.48 2.05
N MET A 202 14.64 -16.20 0.77
CA MET A 202 13.37 -16.40 0.08
C MET A 202 13.38 -17.61 -0.85
N ASN A 203 12.22 -18.21 -1.02
CA ASN A 203 12.03 -19.29 -1.98
C ASN A 203 12.00 -18.74 -3.42
N ALA A 204 12.54 -19.51 -4.36
CA ALA A 204 12.33 -19.23 -5.78
C ALA A 204 10.83 -19.27 -6.11
N GLY A 205 10.35 -18.32 -6.90
CA GLY A 205 8.92 -18.10 -7.15
C GLY A 205 8.25 -17.17 -6.13
N GLY A 206 8.99 -16.76 -5.10
CA GLY A 206 8.52 -15.78 -4.11
C GLY A 206 8.18 -14.41 -4.68
N ALA A 207 7.58 -13.57 -3.86
CA ALA A 207 7.15 -12.25 -4.27
C ALA A 207 7.43 -11.17 -3.22
N ILE A 208 7.81 -9.98 -3.68
CA ILE A 208 7.91 -8.76 -2.88
C ILE A 208 6.81 -7.79 -3.33
N CYS A 209 6.12 -7.16 -2.38
CA CYS A 209 5.14 -6.12 -2.63
C CYS A 209 5.47 -4.88 -1.81
N ALA A 210 5.52 -3.69 -2.42
CA ALA A 210 5.77 -2.45 -1.72
C ALA A 210 4.64 -1.44 -1.93
N LEU A 211 4.37 -0.59 -0.92
CA LEU A 211 3.31 0.41 -0.99
C LEU A 211 3.85 1.75 -1.49
N SER A 212 3.31 2.20 -2.62
CA SER A 212 3.54 3.51 -3.21
C SER A 212 2.32 4.42 -3.05
N PHE A 213 2.40 5.59 -3.67
CA PHE A 213 1.33 6.59 -3.69
C PHE A 213 1.41 7.40 -4.98
N ILE A 214 0.27 7.87 -5.48
CA ILE A 214 0.15 8.66 -6.72
C ILE A 214 1.08 9.89 -6.75
N ALA A 215 1.50 10.38 -5.59
CA ALA A 215 2.47 11.47 -5.48
C ALA A 215 3.85 11.16 -6.08
N ALA A 216 4.13 9.91 -6.44
CA ALA A 216 5.30 9.51 -7.23
C ALA A 216 5.30 10.10 -8.65
N GLU A 217 4.12 10.36 -9.24
CA GLU A 217 3.96 10.84 -10.63
C GLU A 217 3.14 12.14 -10.73
N ARG A 218 2.36 12.48 -9.74
CA ARG A 218 1.47 13.62 -9.74
C ARG A 218 1.75 14.55 -8.56
N VAL A 219 1.49 15.82 -8.74
CA VAL A 219 1.59 16.75 -7.63
C VAL A 219 0.37 16.56 -6.72
N VAL A 220 0.64 16.16 -5.47
CA VAL A 220 -0.35 16.12 -4.41
C VAL A 220 0.00 17.22 -3.40
N PRO A 221 -0.70 18.37 -3.44
CA PRO A 221 -0.41 19.48 -2.54
C PRO A 221 -0.46 19.05 -1.07
N GLY A 222 0.55 19.43 -0.28
CA GLY A 222 0.64 19.05 1.13
C GLY A 222 1.38 17.74 1.43
N TYR A 223 1.68 16.92 0.42
CA TYR A 223 2.53 15.72 0.59
C TYR A 223 4.01 16.10 0.49
N GLY A 224 4.53 16.67 1.58
CA GLY A 224 5.80 17.37 1.63
C GLY A 224 6.99 16.56 2.16
N GLY A 225 8.03 17.24 2.61
CA GLY A 225 9.20 16.64 3.27
C GLY A 225 10.03 15.70 2.39
N GLY A 226 9.91 15.77 1.06
CA GLY A 226 10.60 14.85 0.14
C GLY A 226 9.86 13.52 -0.09
N MET A 227 8.66 13.33 0.46
CA MET A 227 7.91 12.08 0.33
C MET A 227 7.51 11.74 -1.11
N SER A 228 7.13 12.75 -1.93
CA SER A 228 6.84 12.51 -3.36
C SER A 228 8.06 11.96 -4.09
N SER A 229 9.23 12.54 -3.83
CA SER A 229 10.50 12.08 -4.41
C SER A 229 10.86 10.67 -3.92
N ALA A 230 10.65 10.38 -2.64
CA ALA A 230 10.88 9.04 -2.08
C ALA A 230 9.97 7.98 -2.72
N LYS A 231 8.68 8.30 -3.00
CA LYS A 231 7.78 7.37 -3.69
C LYS A 231 8.17 7.17 -5.16
N ALA A 232 8.61 8.22 -5.85
CA ALA A 232 9.15 8.12 -7.21
C ALA A 232 10.43 7.27 -7.26
N GLN A 233 11.32 7.45 -6.28
CA GLN A 233 12.51 6.62 -6.10
C GLN A 233 12.13 5.15 -5.87
N LEU A 234 11.21 4.85 -4.94
CA LEU A 234 10.73 3.50 -4.67
C LEU A 234 10.24 2.79 -5.92
N GLU A 235 9.43 3.49 -6.76
CA GLU A 235 8.92 2.92 -8.01
C GLU A 235 10.02 2.72 -9.05
N SER A 236 11.03 3.60 -9.07
CA SER A 236 12.20 3.44 -9.94
C SER A 236 13.06 2.25 -9.50
N ASP A 237 13.39 2.17 -8.22
CA ASP A 237 14.20 1.10 -7.64
C ASP A 237 13.51 -0.25 -7.79
N MET A 238 12.19 -0.32 -7.63
CA MET A 238 11.39 -1.52 -7.83
C MET A 238 11.55 -2.08 -9.26
N ARG A 239 11.59 -1.22 -10.30
CA ARG A 239 11.80 -1.68 -11.68
C ARG A 239 13.17 -2.30 -11.86
N VAL A 240 14.23 -1.72 -11.27
CA VAL A 240 15.59 -2.29 -11.31
C VAL A 240 15.63 -3.60 -10.55
N LEU A 241 15.10 -3.61 -9.32
CA LEU A 241 15.02 -4.82 -8.49
C LEU A 241 14.22 -5.94 -9.17
N SER A 242 13.20 -5.63 -9.97
CA SER A 242 12.44 -6.67 -10.68
C SER A 242 13.31 -7.46 -11.66
N PHE A 243 14.27 -6.80 -12.30
CA PHE A 243 15.26 -7.47 -13.15
C PHE A 243 16.27 -8.26 -12.32
N GLU A 244 16.88 -7.66 -11.32
CA GLU A 244 17.94 -8.26 -10.52
C GLU A 244 17.42 -9.46 -9.71
N LEU A 245 16.35 -9.29 -8.93
CA LEU A 245 15.73 -10.35 -8.15
C LEU A 245 15.20 -11.48 -9.03
N GLY A 246 14.60 -11.13 -10.17
CA GLY A 246 14.11 -12.10 -11.14
C GLY A 246 15.23 -12.98 -11.72
N ARG A 247 16.37 -12.38 -12.03
CA ARG A 247 17.53 -13.10 -12.59
C ARG A 247 18.26 -13.92 -11.54
N MET A 248 18.53 -13.33 -10.37
CA MET A 248 19.35 -13.94 -9.33
C MET A 248 18.57 -14.96 -8.48
N TYR A 249 17.35 -14.64 -8.08
CA TYR A 249 16.60 -15.39 -7.07
C TYR A 249 15.28 -15.98 -7.58
N LYS A 250 14.82 -15.62 -8.80
CA LYS A 250 13.48 -15.98 -9.32
C LYS A 250 12.36 -15.42 -8.47
N ILE A 251 12.56 -14.23 -7.90
CA ILE A 251 11.60 -13.49 -7.06
C ILE A 251 11.02 -12.34 -7.89
N ARG A 252 9.71 -12.15 -7.77
CA ARG A 252 9.00 -11.02 -8.38
C ARG A 252 8.93 -9.86 -7.40
N ILE A 253 8.89 -8.63 -7.90
CA ILE A 253 8.62 -7.45 -7.09
C ILE A 253 7.67 -6.51 -7.83
N ASN A 254 6.65 -6.01 -7.12
CA ASN A 254 5.69 -5.05 -7.64
C ASN A 254 5.36 -4.01 -6.57
N THR A 255 4.84 -2.86 -6.99
CA THR A 255 4.29 -1.84 -6.07
C THR A 255 2.78 -1.71 -6.24
N ILE A 256 2.12 -1.34 -5.15
CA ILE A 256 0.73 -0.89 -5.14
C ILE A 256 0.72 0.60 -4.83
N SER A 257 0.27 1.40 -5.79
CA SER A 257 -0.05 2.81 -5.55
C SER A 257 -1.46 2.89 -4.97
N ALA A 258 -1.52 2.93 -3.65
CA ALA A 258 -2.77 2.94 -2.91
C ALA A 258 -3.36 4.35 -2.84
N GLY A 259 -4.68 4.48 -2.85
CA GLY A 259 -5.38 5.74 -2.65
C GLY A 259 -5.25 6.28 -1.22
N ALA A 260 -5.97 7.34 -0.91
CA ALA A 260 -5.95 7.93 0.42
C ALA A 260 -6.74 7.06 1.42
N LEU A 261 -6.12 6.72 2.56
CA LEU A 261 -6.74 5.99 3.66
C LEU A 261 -6.39 6.64 5.00
N LYS A 262 -7.36 6.71 5.90
CA LYS A 262 -7.13 7.20 7.26
C LYS A 262 -6.38 6.13 8.06
N SER A 263 -5.08 6.38 8.28
CA SER A 263 -4.24 5.55 9.13
C SER A 263 -3.53 6.42 10.18
N ARG A 264 -2.90 5.80 11.18
CA ARG A 264 -2.11 6.54 12.16
C ARG A 264 -0.98 7.34 11.50
N ALA A 265 -0.27 6.73 10.55
CA ALA A 265 0.82 7.39 9.84
C ALA A 265 0.31 8.57 9.00
N ALA A 266 -0.79 8.41 8.28
CA ALA A 266 -1.41 9.46 7.49
C ALA A 266 -1.98 10.60 8.36
N SER A 267 -2.56 10.27 9.52
CA SER A 267 -3.09 11.26 10.47
C SER A 267 -1.98 12.09 11.15
N ALA A 268 -0.75 11.61 11.17
CA ALA A 268 0.40 12.36 11.69
C ALA A 268 0.80 13.56 10.79
N ILE A 269 0.35 13.59 9.51
CA ILE A 269 0.58 14.72 8.60
C ILE A 269 -0.20 15.98 9.03
N GLY A 270 -1.16 15.83 9.95
CA GLY A 270 -1.66 16.92 10.80
C GLY A 270 -2.80 17.76 10.24
N GLY A 271 -3.58 18.28 11.19
CA GLY A 271 -4.48 19.41 11.18
C GLY A 271 -4.40 20.06 12.55
N ALA A 272 -4.83 21.30 12.73
CA ALA A 272 -5.02 21.87 14.05
C ALA A 272 -6.11 21.07 14.80
N ARG A 273 -6.07 21.11 16.15
CA ARG A 273 -7.03 20.37 16.97
C ARG A 273 -8.46 20.81 16.65
N GLY A 274 -9.28 19.90 16.11
CA GLY A 274 -10.66 20.17 15.71
C GLY A 274 -10.83 20.58 14.23
N GLU A 275 -9.74 20.68 13.47
CA GLU A 275 -9.78 20.87 12.03
C GLU A 275 -9.62 19.53 11.28
N LYS A 276 -10.12 19.52 10.04
CA LYS A 276 -9.94 18.40 9.13
C LYS A 276 -8.48 18.18 8.85
N THR A 277 -8.03 16.94 8.97
CA THR A 277 -6.64 16.57 8.70
C THR A 277 -6.34 16.54 7.21
N TYR A 278 -5.08 16.65 6.84
CA TYR A 278 -4.64 16.52 5.44
C TYR A 278 -5.18 15.26 4.76
N ILE A 279 -5.12 14.12 5.44
CA ILE A 279 -5.60 12.85 4.87
C ILE A 279 -7.12 12.84 4.64
N GLU A 280 -7.90 13.51 5.50
CA GLU A 280 -9.35 13.62 5.33
C GLU A 280 -9.68 14.47 4.09
N TYR A 281 -8.91 15.51 3.78
CA TYR A 281 -9.05 16.24 2.52
C TYR A 281 -8.74 15.35 1.30
N CYS A 282 -7.70 14.52 1.39
CA CYS A 282 -7.36 13.59 0.30
C CYS A 282 -8.44 12.53 0.08
N ILE A 283 -9.04 12.02 1.15
CA ILE A 283 -10.14 11.04 1.08
C ILE A 283 -11.37 11.68 0.43
N ASP A 284 -11.75 12.88 0.85
CA ASP A 284 -12.91 13.57 0.27
C ASP A 284 -12.69 13.89 -1.21
N TYR A 285 -11.48 14.36 -1.58
CA TYR A 285 -11.13 14.57 -2.97
C TYR A 285 -11.25 13.28 -3.80
N GLN A 286 -10.73 12.17 -3.28
CA GLN A 286 -10.82 10.87 -3.93
C GLN A 286 -12.27 10.45 -4.12
N LYS A 287 -13.09 10.55 -3.07
CA LYS A 287 -14.51 10.20 -3.11
C LYS A 287 -15.30 11.05 -4.10
N ALA A 288 -15.03 12.35 -4.14
CA ALA A 288 -15.71 13.29 -5.03
C ALA A 288 -15.33 13.11 -6.50
N ASN A 289 -14.11 12.62 -6.79
CA ASN A 289 -13.54 12.66 -8.14
C ASN A 289 -13.21 11.29 -8.74
N ALA A 290 -13.25 10.21 -7.98
CA ALA A 290 -12.94 8.88 -8.48
C ALA A 290 -14.09 8.33 -9.36
N PRO A 291 -13.78 7.58 -10.44
CA PRO A 291 -14.78 6.89 -11.25
C PRO A 291 -15.66 5.92 -10.46
N LEU A 292 -15.11 5.25 -9.44
CA LEU A 292 -15.89 4.43 -8.52
C LEU A 292 -16.26 5.28 -7.30
N GLU A 293 -17.53 5.70 -7.23
CA GLU A 293 -18.08 6.58 -6.20
C GLU A 293 -18.30 5.85 -4.87
N ARG A 294 -17.23 5.32 -4.30
CA ARG A 294 -17.26 4.63 -2.99
C ARG A 294 -16.04 5.00 -2.16
N ASP A 295 -16.11 4.73 -0.88
CA ASP A 295 -14.92 4.78 -0.04
C ASP A 295 -13.94 3.68 -0.48
N LEU A 296 -12.65 4.00 -0.46
CA LEU A 296 -11.59 3.00 -0.60
C LEU A 296 -11.40 2.33 0.74
N GLU A 297 -11.55 1.00 0.75
CA GLU A 297 -11.31 0.22 1.96
C GLU A 297 -9.87 -0.29 1.99
N SER A 298 -9.35 -0.50 3.19
CA SER A 298 -8.00 -1.05 3.35
C SER A 298 -7.89 -2.46 2.77
N GLU A 299 -8.98 -3.20 2.79
CA GLU A 299 -9.16 -4.55 2.24
C GLU A 299 -8.93 -4.60 0.72
N ASP A 300 -9.29 -3.55 -0.02
CA ASP A 300 -9.03 -3.45 -1.47
C ASP A 300 -7.52 -3.58 -1.77
N VAL A 301 -6.70 -2.97 -0.92
CA VAL A 301 -5.24 -3.05 -1.01
C VAL A 301 -4.73 -4.38 -0.49
N GLY A 302 -5.31 -4.89 0.61
CA GLY A 302 -4.97 -6.20 1.18
C GLY A 302 -5.14 -7.34 0.18
N VAL A 303 -6.30 -7.43 -0.46
CA VAL A 303 -6.61 -8.46 -1.47
C VAL A 303 -5.73 -8.31 -2.71
N THR A 304 -5.46 -7.07 -3.14
CA THR A 304 -4.55 -6.82 -4.27
C THR A 304 -3.13 -7.28 -3.94
N ALA A 305 -2.65 -7.04 -2.72
CA ALA A 305 -1.34 -7.52 -2.28
C ALA A 305 -1.29 -9.06 -2.25
N ALA A 306 -2.33 -9.71 -1.72
CA ALA A 306 -2.43 -11.17 -1.74
C ALA A 306 -2.41 -11.72 -3.18
N PHE A 307 -3.14 -11.10 -4.12
CA PHE A 307 -3.08 -11.45 -5.54
C PHE A 307 -1.67 -11.31 -6.11
N LEU A 308 -1.04 -10.15 -5.96
CA LEU A 308 0.31 -9.91 -6.50
C LEU A 308 1.36 -10.84 -5.90
N CYS A 309 1.19 -11.27 -4.65
CA CYS A 309 2.07 -12.20 -3.97
C CYS A 309 1.77 -13.66 -4.29
N SER A 310 0.61 -13.97 -4.89
CA SER A 310 0.18 -15.32 -5.21
C SER A 310 0.76 -15.86 -6.52
N PRO A 311 0.67 -17.19 -6.75
CA PRO A 311 0.98 -17.79 -8.05
C PRO A 311 0.12 -17.29 -9.22
N LEU A 312 -1.06 -16.73 -8.96
CA LEU A 312 -1.92 -16.15 -9.99
C LEU A 312 -1.25 -14.96 -10.70
N ALA A 313 -0.32 -14.28 -10.03
CA ALA A 313 0.47 -13.18 -10.57
C ALA A 313 1.88 -13.62 -11.06
N ALA A 314 2.09 -14.90 -11.39
CA ALA A 314 3.42 -15.45 -11.72
C ALA A 314 4.11 -14.73 -12.90
N GLY A 315 3.36 -14.19 -13.83
CA GLY A 315 3.88 -13.40 -14.97
C GLY A 315 3.97 -11.90 -14.71
N ILE A 316 3.70 -11.41 -13.48
CA ILE A 316 3.63 -9.98 -13.15
C ILE A 316 4.82 -9.59 -12.27
N THR A 317 5.74 -8.78 -12.80
CA THR A 317 6.85 -8.19 -12.04
C THR A 317 7.23 -6.83 -12.63
N GLY A 318 7.72 -5.91 -11.81
CA GLY A 318 8.11 -4.57 -12.25
C GLY A 318 6.93 -3.63 -12.53
N VAL A 319 5.73 -3.94 -12.01
CA VAL A 319 4.50 -3.17 -12.25
C VAL A 319 4.14 -2.35 -11.02
N ASN A 320 3.72 -1.10 -11.23
CA ASN A 320 3.02 -0.30 -10.23
C ASN A 320 1.51 -0.40 -10.50
N LEU A 321 0.78 -1.05 -9.59
CA LEU A 321 -0.66 -1.26 -9.72
C LEU A 321 -1.42 -0.25 -8.85
N TYR A 322 -2.40 0.44 -9.45
CA TYR A 322 -3.19 1.45 -8.75
C TYR A 322 -4.42 0.82 -8.11
N VAL A 323 -4.61 1.11 -6.82
CA VAL A 323 -5.81 0.75 -6.05
C VAL A 323 -6.32 2.04 -5.40
N ASP A 324 -7.13 2.79 -6.14
CA ASP A 324 -7.50 4.19 -5.82
C ASP A 324 -8.89 4.56 -6.33
N ASN A 325 -9.77 3.60 -6.56
CA ASN A 325 -11.09 3.77 -7.16
C ASN A 325 -11.07 4.45 -8.55
N GLY A 326 -9.88 4.50 -9.19
CA GLY A 326 -9.68 5.08 -10.50
C GLY A 326 -9.41 6.59 -10.50
N VAL A 327 -9.22 7.24 -9.35
CA VAL A 327 -8.98 8.69 -9.29
C VAL A 327 -7.74 9.11 -10.09
N ARG A 328 -6.74 8.24 -10.18
CA ARG A 328 -5.55 8.49 -11.01
C ARG A 328 -5.87 8.73 -12.50
N ALA A 329 -6.90 8.07 -13.02
CA ALA A 329 -7.29 8.19 -14.44
C ALA A 329 -7.93 9.56 -14.75
N MET A 330 -8.34 10.31 -13.73
CA MET A 330 -8.98 11.60 -13.89
C MET A 330 -7.95 12.70 -14.17
N ALA A 331 -8.14 13.43 -15.28
CA ALA A 331 -7.31 14.58 -15.63
C ALA A 331 -7.82 15.88 -14.97
N ALA A 332 -9.11 15.94 -14.64
CA ALA A 332 -9.74 17.10 -14.03
C ALA A 332 -10.65 16.66 -12.87
N ALA A 333 -10.72 17.51 -11.85
CA ALA A 333 -11.64 17.33 -10.74
C ALA A 333 -13.05 17.74 -11.17
N ILE A 334 -14.02 16.85 -11.05
CA ILE A 334 -15.40 17.13 -11.45
C ILE A 334 -16.10 18.11 -10.51
N ASP A 335 -15.65 18.20 -9.25
CA ASP A 335 -16.08 19.16 -8.25
C ASP A 335 -15.33 20.51 -8.32
N SER A 336 -14.53 20.72 -9.38
CA SER A 336 -13.82 21.97 -9.57
C SER A 336 -14.80 23.11 -9.83
N ARG A 337 -14.55 24.29 -9.21
CA ARG A 337 -15.28 25.53 -9.49
C ARG A 337 -15.30 25.90 -10.97
N SER A 338 -14.33 25.46 -11.74
CA SER A 338 -14.27 25.66 -13.20
C SER A 338 -15.40 24.95 -13.95
N PHE A 339 -16.01 23.95 -13.33
CA PHE A 339 -17.15 23.20 -13.89
C PHE A 339 -18.48 23.56 -13.22
N GLU A 340 -18.51 24.56 -12.33
CA GLU A 340 -19.74 25.02 -11.70
C GLU A 340 -20.75 25.48 -12.76
N GLY A 341 -21.96 24.88 -12.74
CA GLY A 341 -23.00 25.11 -13.74
C GLY A 341 -22.82 24.44 -15.09
N TYR A 342 -21.74 23.70 -15.30
CA TYR A 342 -21.56 22.90 -16.50
C TYR A 342 -22.52 21.69 -16.51
N LYS A 343 -23.31 21.56 -17.58
CA LYS A 343 -24.21 20.42 -17.76
C LYS A 343 -23.48 19.33 -18.56
N TRP A 344 -23.15 18.26 -17.89
CA TRP A 344 -22.55 17.10 -18.53
C TRP A 344 -23.53 16.45 -19.50
N SER A 345 -23.11 16.19 -20.74
CA SER A 345 -23.94 15.56 -21.77
C SER A 345 -24.15 14.05 -21.61
N TYR A 346 -23.55 13.47 -20.57
CA TYR A 346 -23.71 12.08 -20.22
C TYR A 346 -24.86 11.91 -19.22
N PRO A 347 -25.59 10.77 -19.25
CA PRO A 347 -26.68 10.51 -18.30
C PRO A 347 -26.10 10.11 -16.92
N PHE A 348 -25.22 10.92 -16.37
CA PHE A 348 -24.85 10.80 -14.97
C PHE A 348 -25.96 11.48 -14.16
N SER A 349 -26.96 10.71 -13.77
CA SER A 349 -27.77 11.09 -12.64
C SER A 349 -26.87 10.99 -11.40
N MET A 350 -26.36 12.11 -10.92
CA MET A 350 -25.80 12.17 -9.58
C MET A 350 -26.89 11.71 -8.62
N PRO A 351 -26.72 10.64 -7.83
CA PRO A 351 -27.71 10.27 -6.83
C PRO A 351 -27.86 11.43 -5.85
N GLY A 352 -29.02 12.14 -5.91
CA GLY A 352 -29.33 13.25 -5.00
C GLY A 352 -29.36 14.64 -5.61
N SER A 353 -29.36 14.79 -6.93
CA SER A 353 -29.58 16.08 -7.61
C SER A 353 -31.02 16.20 -8.17
N GLU A 354 -32.03 15.85 -7.36
CA GLU A 354 -33.41 16.31 -7.56
C GLU A 354 -33.76 17.35 -6.52
#